data_7c660e31705c9dda8007b5834917c80a
#
_entry.id   7c660e31705c9dda8007b5834917c80a
#
_cell.length_a   1.000
_cell.length_b   1.000
_cell.length_c   1.000
_cell.angle_alpha   90.00
_cell.angle_beta   90.00
_cell.angle_gamma   90.00
#
_symmetry.space_group_name_H-M   'P 1'
#
loop_
_entity.id
_entity.type
_entity.pdbx_description
1 polymer ?
#
loop_
_entity_poly.entity_id
_entity_poly.type
_entity_poly.pdbx_seq_one_letter_code
_entity_poly.pdbx_strand_id
1 'polypeptide(L)'
;FHHVSANPDNKLGSQLGTFITRDKVHLVAMTGSYFRGDSVAVLSPADEARFETVTYTYYEQLNGYHWLKSLDIGYFFYTGPYVDAVTKVLDPALKTIVHIPNVNARESLKDKEREVNEIMHALGEWKGIDPATGSHQIEAADGRILKVADLVDDSDLSQRSRVLAALKDQAQKDNRGHVDIIIALGMAKEGFDWIWCEHALTIGYRSSLTEIVQIIGRATRDAPGKE
;
A
#
# COMPACT_ATOMS: atom_id res chain seq x y z
N PHE A 1 -7.25 4.05 13.99
CA PHE A 1 -8.55 4.63 14.46
C PHE A 1 -9.72 4.29 13.53
N HIS A 2 -9.51 4.25 12.21
CA HIS A 2 -10.57 3.92 11.22
C HIS A 2 -11.21 2.51 11.37
N HIS A 3 -10.58 1.61 12.11
CA HIS A 3 -11.18 0.32 12.48
C HIS A 3 -12.16 0.42 13.66
N VAL A 4 -12.19 1.55 14.35
CA VAL A 4 -13.15 1.82 15.41
C VAL A 4 -14.41 2.38 14.76
N SER A 5 -15.54 1.75 14.99
CA SER A 5 -16.83 2.16 14.44
C SER A 5 -17.72 2.71 15.55
N ALA A 6 -18.45 3.77 15.27
CA ALA A 6 -19.53 4.26 16.14
C ALA A 6 -20.71 3.26 16.26
N ASN A 7 -20.70 2.17 15.51
CA ASN A 7 -21.69 1.11 15.62
C ASN A 7 -21.64 0.48 17.02
N PRO A 8 -22.73 0.48 17.80
CA PRO A 8 -22.78 -0.10 19.14
C PRO A 8 -22.48 -1.61 19.18
N ASP A 9 -22.63 -2.32 18.07
CA ASP A 9 -22.30 -3.75 17.96
C ASP A 9 -20.79 -4.01 17.86
N ASN A 10 -19.99 -2.97 17.65
CA ASN A 10 -18.54 -3.07 17.62
C ASN A 10 -17.96 -2.90 19.03
N LYS A 11 -17.32 -3.96 19.55
CA LYS A 11 -16.70 -3.94 20.89
C LYS A 11 -15.70 -2.79 21.09
N LEU A 12 -14.92 -2.44 20.07
CA LEU A 12 -13.98 -1.31 20.15
C LEU A 12 -14.74 0.03 20.19
N GLY A 13 -15.79 0.19 19.40
CA GLY A 13 -16.65 1.37 19.43
C GLY A 13 -17.31 1.57 20.77
N SER A 14 -17.86 0.51 21.37
CA SER A 14 -18.47 0.52 22.70
C SER A 14 -17.47 0.90 23.79
N GLN A 15 -16.23 0.36 23.74
CA GLN A 15 -15.17 0.74 24.69
C GLN A 15 -14.71 2.18 24.51
N LEU A 16 -14.59 2.65 23.26
CA LEU A 16 -14.25 4.05 22.99
C LEU A 16 -15.31 4.99 23.58
N GLY A 17 -16.60 4.72 23.37
CA GLY A 17 -17.70 5.47 23.98
C GLY A 17 -17.61 5.53 25.51
N THR A 18 -17.20 4.42 26.13
CA THR A 18 -16.96 4.38 27.59
C THR A 18 -15.80 5.28 28.01
N PHE A 19 -14.72 5.35 27.24
CA PHE A 19 -13.59 6.22 27.54
C PHE A 19 -13.90 7.70 27.29
N ILE A 20 -14.63 8.03 26.23
CA ILE A 20 -15.04 9.40 25.89
C ILE A 20 -15.88 10.03 27.02
N THR A 21 -16.65 9.20 27.73
CA THR A 21 -17.56 9.66 28.81
C THR A 21 -16.90 9.72 30.19
N ARG A 22 -15.67 9.21 30.34
CA ARG A 22 -14.97 9.19 31.64
C ARG A 22 -14.24 10.48 31.93
N ASP A 23 -14.36 10.97 33.15
CA ASP A 23 -13.51 12.04 33.66
C ASP A 23 -12.06 11.56 33.80
N LYS A 24 -11.10 12.48 33.57
CA LYS A 24 -9.65 12.24 33.70
C LYS A 24 -9.08 11.21 32.72
N VAL A 25 -9.74 10.98 31.59
CA VAL A 25 -9.22 10.18 30.48
C VAL A 25 -8.94 11.12 29.31
N HIS A 26 -7.71 11.06 28.78
CA HIS A 26 -7.31 11.79 27.59
C HIS A 26 -7.20 10.79 26.42
N LEU A 27 -7.90 11.06 25.33
CA LEU A 27 -7.88 10.24 24.12
C LEU A 27 -7.20 11.02 23.01
N VAL A 28 -6.20 10.42 22.40
CA VAL A 28 -5.56 10.94 21.18
C VAL A 28 -5.86 9.96 20.06
N ALA A 29 -6.62 10.41 19.07
CA ALA A 29 -6.99 9.63 17.91
C ALA A 29 -6.26 10.19 16.68
N MET A 30 -5.45 9.35 16.03
CA MET A 30 -4.74 9.71 14.80
C MET A 30 -5.19 8.81 13.66
N THR A 31 -5.47 9.42 12.51
CA THR A 31 -5.87 8.68 11.31
C THR A 31 -5.48 9.46 10.06
N GLY A 32 -5.05 8.77 9.01
CA GLY A 32 -4.87 9.37 7.70
C GLY A 32 -6.18 9.56 6.93
N SER A 33 -7.29 8.99 7.44
CA SER A 33 -8.64 9.14 6.88
C SER A 33 -9.65 9.10 8.01
N TYR A 34 -10.41 10.18 8.16
CA TYR A 34 -11.43 10.29 9.19
C TYR A 34 -12.68 9.46 8.86
N PHE A 35 -12.97 9.29 7.58
CA PHE A 35 -14.14 8.54 7.14
C PHE A 35 -13.82 7.06 6.93
N ARG A 36 -14.80 6.21 7.19
CA ARG A 36 -14.76 4.82 6.78
C ARG A 36 -14.86 4.73 5.25
N GLY A 37 -14.54 3.56 4.69
CA GLY A 37 -14.62 3.33 3.25
C GLY A 37 -16.01 3.52 2.63
N ASP A 38 -17.06 3.50 3.47
CA ASP A 38 -18.46 3.75 3.12
C ASP A 38 -18.90 5.22 3.33
N SER A 39 -17.95 6.14 3.51
CA SER A 39 -18.18 7.56 3.79
C SER A 39 -18.89 7.85 5.11
N VAL A 40 -19.01 6.87 6.00
CA VAL A 40 -19.58 7.06 7.33
C VAL A 40 -18.49 7.56 8.29
N ALA A 41 -18.82 8.59 9.08
CA ALA A 41 -17.94 9.10 10.12
C ALA A 41 -17.65 8.03 11.18
N VAL A 42 -16.41 8.03 11.71
CA VAL A 42 -15.98 7.06 12.73
C VAL A 42 -16.66 7.33 14.08
N LEU A 43 -16.87 8.60 14.41
CA LEU A 43 -17.53 9.05 15.63
C LEU A 43 -18.95 9.55 15.35
N SER A 44 -19.81 9.47 16.36
CA SER A 44 -21.09 10.19 16.33
C SER A 44 -20.83 11.70 16.41
N PRO A 45 -21.71 12.58 15.89
CA PRO A 45 -21.53 14.02 16.00
C PRO A 45 -21.42 14.50 17.47
N ALA A 46 -22.10 13.84 18.41
CA ALA A 46 -22.05 14.16 19.83
C ALA A 46 -20.69 13.78 20.46
N ASP A 47 -20.09 12.68 20.03
CA ASP A 47 -18.75 12.28 20.49
C ASP A 47 -17.67 13.12 19.83
N GLU A 48 -17.81 13.44 18.54
CA GLU A 48 -16.89 14.30 17.81
C GLU A 48 -16.78 15.69 18.43
N ALA A 49 -17.90 16.26 18.87
CA ALA A 49 -17.93 17.58 19.53
C ALA A 49 -17.11 17.63 20.84
N ARG A 50 -16.66 16.50 21.37
CA ARG A 50 -15.80 16.42 22.56
C ARG A 50 -14.30 16.40 22.23
N PHE A 51 -13.94 16.30 20.95
CA PHE A 51 -12.57 16.30 20.50
C PHE A 51 -12.16 17.67 19.97
N GLU A 52 -10.96 18.07 20.29
CA GLU A 52 -10.28 19.13 19.56
C GLU A 52 -9.68 18.51 18.29
N THR A 53 -10.06 19.02 17.13
CA THR A 53 -9.63 18.49 15.85
C THR A 53 -8.45 19.28 15.30
N VAL A 54 -7.36 18.57 15.03
CA VAL A 54 -6.20 19.11 14.31
C VAL A 54 -6.13 18.40 12.95
N THR A 55 -6.21 19.18 11.88
CA THR A 55 -6.11 18.66 10.51
C THR A 55 -4.79 19.07 9.89
N TYR A 56 -4.10 18.12 9.28
CA TYR A 56 -2.91 18.34 8.47
C TYR A 56 -3.18 17.79 7.08
N THR A 57 -3.33 18.67 6.12
CA THR A 57 -3.76 18.32 4.75
C THR A 57 -2.60 17.77 3.91
N TYR A 58 -2.90 17.03 2.85
CA TYR A 58 -1.89 16.62 1.86
C TYR A 58 -1.15 17.80 1.24
N TYR A 59 -1.85 18.92 1.03
CA TYR A 59 -1.24 20.14 0.51
C TYR A 59 -0.16 20.68 1.46
N GLU A 60 -0.46 20.76 2.75
CA GLU A 60 0.52 21.16 3.78
C GLU A 60 1.66 20.16 3.86
N GLN A 61 1.37 18.87 3.77
CA GLN A 61 2.36 17.81 3.78
C GLN A 61 3.32 17.92 2.59
N LEU A 62 2.82 18.05 1.36
CA LEU A 62 3.65 18.19 0.15
C LEU A 62 4.48 19.48 0.18
N ASN A 63 3.94 20.58 0.67
CA ASN A 63 4.69 21.84 0.83
C ASN A 63 5.83 21.73 1.83
N GLY A 64 5.69 20.89 2.85
CA GLY A 64 6.73 20.61 3.84
C GLY A 64 7.79 19.60 3.36
N TYR A 65 7.56 18.90 2.25
CA TYR A 65 8.48 17.92 1.73
C TYR A 65 9.70 18.55 1.06
N HIS A 66 10.84 17.88 1.21
CA HIS A 66 12.10 18.35 0.65
C HIS A 66 12.27 17.90 -0.81
N TRP A 67 11.88 16.68 -1.11
CA TRP A 67 12.11 16.00 -2.38
C TRP A 67 10.85 15.93 -3.24
N LEU A 68 9.83 15.23 -2.78
CA LEU A 68 8.59 15.03 -3.55
C LEU A 68 7.81 16.34 -3.68
N LYS A 69 7.64 16.84 -4.91
CA LYS A 69 6.99 18.12 -5.22
C LYS A 69 5.70 17.99 -6.02
N SER A 70 5.46 16.85 -6.66
CA SER A 70 4.27 16.62 -7.47
C SER A 70 3.67 15.23 -7.20
N LEU A 71 2.40 15.09 -7.53
CA LEU A 71 1.67 13.83 -7.55
C LEU A 71 0.80 13.81 -8.81
N ASP A 72 1.07 12.88 -9.70
CA ASP A 72 0.27 12.65 -10.89
C ASP A 72 -0.64 11.42 -10.71
N ILE A 73 -1.89 11.54 -11.12
CA ILE A 73 -2.87 10.45 -11.09
C ILE A 73 -3.31 10.15 -12.52
N GLY A 74 -2.89 8.99 -13.04
CA GLY A 74 -3.25 8.50 -14.37
C GLY A 74 -4.32 7.42 -14.32
N TYR A 75 -5.15 7.36 -15.36
CA TYR A 75 -6.14 6.31 -15.57
C TYR A 75 -5.89 5.62 -16.89
N PHE A 76 -5.80 4.29 -16.87
CA PHE A 76 -5.63 3.47 -18.06
C PHE A 76 -6.85 2.58 -18.26
N PHE A 77 -7.40 2.61 -19.48
CA PHE A 77 -8.43 1.67 -19.89
C PHE A 77 -7.79 0.56 -20.72
N TYR A 78 -8.18 -0.67 -20.46
CA TYR A 78 -7.64 -1.84 -21.16
C TYR A 78 -8.74 -2.79 -21.58
N THR A 79 -8.44 -3.59 -22.60
CA THR A 79 -9.27 -4.72 -23.06
C THR A 79 -8.44 -6.00 -22.96
N GLY A 80 -9.06 -7.10 -22.58
CA GLY A 80 -8.36 -8.38 -22.35
C GLY A 80 -7.83 -8.54 -20.93
N PRO A 81 -6.87 -9.43 -20.69
CA PRO A 81 -6.27 -9.66 -19.38
C PRO A 81 -5.57 -8.41 -18.86
N TYR A 82 -5.74 -8.12 -17.57
CA TYR A 82 -5.12 -6.94 -16.97
C TYR A 82 -3.58 -7.02 -16.92
N VAL A 83 -3.04 -8.23 -16.84
CA VAL A 83 -1.59 -8.45 -16.83
C VAL A 83 -0.92 -7.89 -18.07
N ASP A 84 -1.54 -8.01 -19.25
CA ASP A 84 -1.06 -7.41 -20.50
C ASP A 84 -1.06 -5.89 -20.47
N ALA A 85 -1.96 -5.29 -19.70
CA ALA A 85 -2.01 -3.83 -19.51
C ALA A 85 -0.97 -3.35 -18.51
N VAL A 86 -0.80 -4.08 -17.40
CA VAL A 86 0.22 -3.79 -16.38
C VAL A 86 1.61 -3.75 -16.99
N THR A 87 1.94 -4.74 -17.84
CA THR A 87 3.26 -4.84 -18.49
C THR A 87 3.59 -3.66 -19.40
N LYS A 88 2.58 -2.95 -19.90
CA LYS A 88 2.77 -1.76 -20.77
C LYS A 88 3.01 -0.47 -19.98
N VAL A 89 2.58 -0.42 -18.73
CA VAL A 89 2.68 0.79 -17.89
C VAL A 89 3.69 0.62 -16.75
N LEU A 90 4.15 -0.60 -16.49
CA LEU A 90 5.15 -0.90 -15.48
C LEU A 90 6.54 -0.52 -16.00
N ASP A 91 7.11 0.52 -15.40
CA ASP A 91 8.48 0.94 -15.69
C ASP A 91 9.44 0.30 -14.67
N PRO A 92 10.36 -0.59 -15.09
CA PRO A 92 11.32 -1.22 -14.20
C PRO A 92 12.37 -0.24 -13.63
N ALA A 93 12.44 1.00 -14.12
CA ALA A 93 13.30 2.04 -13.56
C ALA A 93 12.69 2.68 -12.29
N LEU A 94 11.38 2.61 -12.14
CA LEU A 94 10.66 3.20 -11.02
C LEU A 94 10.45 2.20 -9.87
N LYS A 95 10.53 2.69 -8.64
CA LYS A 95 10.16 1.93 -7.45
C LYS A 95 8.64 1.81 -7.36
N THR A 96 8.12 0.62 -7.67
CA THR A 96 6.68 0.44 -7.90
C THR A 96 6.04 -0.52 -6.91
N ILE A 97 4.84 -0.14 -6.41
CA ILE A 97 3.92 -1.07 -5.78
C ILE A 97 2.82 -1.42 -6.78
N VAL A 98 2.69 -2.70 -7.12
CA VAL A 98 1.64 -3.23 -7.99
C VAL A 98 0.56 -3.89 -7.13
N HIS A 99 -0.60 -3.25 -7.05
CA HIS A 99 -1.77 -3.81 -6.37
C HIS A 99 -2.61 -4.60 -7.36
N ILE A 100 -2.48 -5.93 -7.35
CA ILE A 100 -3.30 -6.81 -8.18
C ILE A 100 -4.68 -7.07 -7.55
N PRO A 101 -5.70 -7.41 -8.36
CA PRO A 101 -7.04 -7.67 -7.85
C PRO A 101 -7.10 -8.93 -6.97
N ASN A 102 -8.01 -8.98 -6.01
CA ASN A 102 -8.29 -10.22 -5.27
C ASN A 102 -8.82 -11.32 -6.20
N VAL A 103 -8.66 -12.59 -5.80
CA VAL A 103 -9.10 -13.74 -6.59
C VAL A 103 -10.59 -13.67 -6.98
N ASN A 104 -11.43 -13.07 -6.13
CA ASN A 104 -12.87 -12.93 -6.36
C ASN A 104 -13.24 -11.68 -7.18
N ALA A 105 -12.29 -10.81 -7.48
CA ALA A 105 -12.53 -9.64 -8.30
C ALA A 105 -12.83 -10.03 -9.76
N ARG A 106 -13.59 -9.19 -10.46
CA ARG A 106 -13.98 -9.41 -11.84
C ARG A 106 -12.77 -9.45 -12.78
N GLU A 107 -11.79 -8.63 -12.51
CA GLU A 107 -10.56 -8.45 -13.30
C GLU A 107 -9.56 -9.60 -13.12
N SER A 108 -9.70 -10.38 -12.05
CA SER A 108 -8.77 -11.49 -11.74
C SER A 108 -8.87 -12.62 -12.75
N LEU A 109 -7.73 -13.20 -13.12
CA LEU A 109 -7.65 -14.44 -13.89
C LEU A 109 -7.95 -15.68 -13.03
N LYS A 110 -8.22 -15.51 -11.73
CA LYS A 110 -8.50 -16.56 -10.73
C LYS A 110 -7.31 -17.46 -10.37
N ASP A 111 -6.14 -17.13 -10.88
CA ASP A 111 -4.89 -17.83 -10.64
C ASP A 111 -3.82 -16.79 -10.25
N LYS A 112 -3.59 -16.61 -8.96
CA LYS A 112 -2.71 -15.56 -8.44
C LYS A 112 -1.24 -15.83 -8.69
N GLU A 113 -0.82 -17.07 -8.62
CA GLU A 113 0.54 -17.47 -8.94
C GLU A 113 0.87 -17.16 -10.41
N ARG A 114 -0.02 -17.55 -11.30
CA ARG A 114 0.10 -17.23 -12.71
C ARG A 114 0.14 -15.73 -12.98
N GLU A 115 -0.77 -14.94 -12.36
CA GLU A 115 -0.84 -13.49 -12.51
C GLU A 115 0.48 -12.83 -12.09
N VAL A 116 1.05 -13.23 -10.97
CA VAL A 116 2.34 -12.73 -10.47
C VAL A 116 3.48 -13.14 -11.40
N ASN A 117 3.51 -14.40 -11.84
CA ASN A 117 4.53 -14.91 -12.75
C ASN A 117 4.51 -14.17 -14.09
N GLU A 118 3.34 -13.90 -14.67
CA GLU A 118 3.21 -13.13 -15.92
C GLU A 118 3.76 -11.70 -15.75
N ILE A 119 3.50 -11.05 -14.63
CA ILE A 119 4.06 -9.71 -14.32
C ILE A 119 5.59 -9.80 -14.19
N MET A 120 6.12 -10.79 -13.47
CA MET A 120 7.58 -10.96 -13.31
C MET A 120 8.26 -11.27 -14.65
N HIS A 121 7.66 -12.11 -15.48
CA HIS A 121 8.17 -12.41 -16.82
C HIS A 121 8.26 -11.17 -17.72
N ALA A 122 7.32 -10.24 -17.57
CA ALA A 122 7.36 -9.01 -18.34
C ALA A 122 8.47 -8.04 -17.88
N LEU A 123 8.94 -8.17 -16.65
CA LEU A 123 10.07 -7.39 -16.13
C LEU A 123 11.42 -7.90 -16.66
N GLY A 124 11.54 -9.18 -16.96
CA GLY A 124 12.76 -9.78 -17.46
C GLY A 124 12.91 -11.27 -17.17
N GLU A 125 14.16 -11.75 -17.17
CA GLU A 125 14.48 -13.14 -16.92
C GLU A 125 14.61 -13.43 -15.43
N TRP A 126 13.88 -14.42 -14.94
CA TRP A 126 13.97 -14.85 -13.54
C TRP A 126 15.31 -15.56 -13.26
N LYS A 127 16.04 -15.12 -12.24
CA LYS A 127 17.37 -15.65 -11.86
C LYS A 127 17.36 -16.44 -10.56
N GLY A 128 16.26 -16.38 -9.80
CA GLY A 128 16.15 -17.09 -8.55
C GLY A 128 15.52 -16.27 -7.43
N ILE A 129 15.63 -16.79 -6.21
CA ILE A 129 15.16 -16.14 -4.99
C ILE A 129 16.37 -15.84 -4.11
N ASP A 130 16.45 -14.60 -3.64
CA ASP A 130 17.44 -14.22 -2.63
C ASP A 130 17.13 -14.95 -1.31
N PRO A 131 18.02 -15.83 -0.83
CA PRO A 131 17.77 -16.60 0.38
C PRO A 131 17.66 -15.76 1.64
N ALA A 132 18.28 -14.57 1.66
CA ALA A 132 18.27 -13.69 2.82
C ALA A 132 16.96 -12.90 2.93
N THR A 133 16.45 -12.36 1.81
CA THR A 133 15.27 -11.49 1.80
C THR A 133 14.01 -12.20 1.34
N GLY A 134 14.12 -13.34 0.64
CA GLY A 134 13.00 -14.02 -0.01
C GLY A 134 12.52 -13.34 -1.29
N SER A 135 13.15 -12.23 -1.72
CA SER A 135 12.76 -11.51 -2.93
C SER A 135 13.18 -12.26 -4.20
N HIS A 136 12.33 -12.22 -5.23
CA HIS A 136 12.69 -12.72 -6.55
C HIS A 136 13.72 -11.79 -7.20
N GLN A 137 14.67 -12.37 -7.90
CA GLN A 137 15.69 -11.68 -8.69
C GLN A 137 15.34 -11.80 -10.16
N ILE A 138 15.13 -10.67 -10.83
CA ILE A 138 14.76 -10.58 -12.24
C ILE A 138 15.81 -9.77 -12.98
N GLU A 139 16.45 -10.34 -13.98
CA GLU A 139 17.36 -9.59 -14.86
C GLU A 139 16.55 -8.84 -15.92
N ALA A 140 16.51 -7.52 -15.80
CA ALA A 140 15.87 -6.64 -16.78
C ALA A 140 16.65 -6.59 -18.10
N ALA A 141 16.03 -6.07 -19.15
CA ALA A 141 16.63 -5.96 -20.48
C ALA A 141 17.95 -5.14 -20.53
N ASP A 142 18.13 -4.25 -19.56
CA ASP A 142 19.35 -3.43 -19.41
C ASP A 142 20.45 -4.12 -18.56
N GLY A 143 20.23 -5.38 -18.15
CA GLY A 143 21.16 -6.18 -17.35
C GLY A 143 21.09 -5.91 -15.84
N ARG A 144 20.21 -5.01 -15.36
CA ARG A 144 20.01 -4.79 -13.91
C ARG A 144 19.27 -5.96 -13.28
N ILE A 145 19.65 -6.31 -12.07
CA ILE A 145 18.91 -7.27 -11.26
C ILE A 145 17.89 -6.53 -10.42
N LEU A 146 16.61 -6.69 -10.76
CA LEU A 146 15.49 -6.17 -10.03
C LEU A 146 15.16 -7.12 -8.86
N LYS A 147 14.90 -6.54 -7.70
CA LYS A 147 14.46 -7.25 -6.49
C LYS A 147 12.96 -7.07 -6.34
N VAL A 148 12.21 -8.14 -6.58
CA VAL A 148 10.76 -8.15 -6.56
C VAL A 148 10.26 -8.85 -5.29
N ALA A 149 9.59 -8.10 -4.44
CA ALA A 149 8.96 -8.60 -3.22
C ALA A 149 7.54 -9.07 -3.54
N ASP A 150 7.31 -10.39 -3.53
CA ASP A 150 5.99 -10.98 -3.69
C ASP A 150 5.30 -11.12 -2.33
N LEU A 151 4.16 -10.43 -2.17
CA LEU A 151 3.26 -10.51 -1.02
C LEU A 151 1.94 -11.21 -1.34
N VAL A 152 1.83 -11.83 -2.52
CA VAL A 152 0.62 -12.49 -3.02
C VAL A 152 0.65 -13.97 -2.73
N ASP A 153 1.79 -14.62 -3.04
CA ASP A 153 1.95 -16.07 -2.87
C ASP A 153 1.95 -16.45 -1.37
N ASP A 154 1.04 -17.35 -1.02
CA ASP A 154 0.91 -17.95 0.31
C ASP A 154 1.40 -19.41 0.33
N SER A 155 1.92 -19.94 -0.79
CA SER A 155 2.36 -21.34 -0.90
C SER A 155 3.62 -21.63 -0.08
N ASP A 156 4.56 -20.66 0.00
CA ASP A 156 5.72 -20.71 0.89
C ASP A 156 5.66 -19.62 1.97
N LEU A 157 5.09 -19.99 3.11
CA LEU A 157 5.00 -19.10 4.28
C LEU A 157 6.37 -18.67 4.82
N SER A 158 7.41 -19.48 4.63
CA SER A 158 8.77 -19.15 5.04
C SER A 158 9.37 -18.05 4.16
N GLN A 159 9.22 -18.16 2.85
CA GLN A 159 9.64 -17.12 1.91
C GLN A 159 8.90 -15.81 2.20
N ARG A 160 7.58 -15.85 2.29
CA ARG A 160 6.76 -14.69 2.61
C ARG A 160 7.15 -14.01 3.93
N SER A 161 7.48 -14.80 4.95
CA SER A 161 7.95 -14.26 6.24
C SER A 161 9.28 -13.53 6.09
N ARG A 162 10.22 -14.04 5.27
CA ARG A 162 11.47 -13.36 4.95
C ARG A 162 11.23 -12.05 4.21
N VAL A 163 10.37 -12.05 3.18
CA VAL A 163 9.99 -10.83 2.45
C VAL A 163 9.43 -9.77 3.38
N LEU A 164 8.50 -10.14 4.26
CA LEU A 164 7.92 -9.22 5.23
C LEU A 164 8.95 -8.71 6.25
N ALA A 165 9.87 -9.56 6.70
CA ALA A 165 10.95 -9.16 7.60
C ALA A 165 11.89 -8.17 6.91
N ALA A 166 12.27 -8.43 5.66
CA ALA A 166 13.11 -7.56 4.86
C ALA A 166 12.46 -6.17 4.63
N LEU A 167 11.16 -6.13 4.33
CA LEU A 167 10.41 -4.86 4.15
C LEU A 167 10.26 -4.06 5.45
N LYS A 168 10.38 -4.71 6.62
CA LYS A 168 10.30 -4.09 7.96
C LYS A 168 11.65 -3.76 8.54
N ASP A 169 12.74 -4.17 7.90
CA ASP A 169 14.09 -3.95 8.41
C ASP A 169 14.44 -2.47 8.44
N GLN A 170 14.51 -1.92 9.65
CA GLN A 170 14.84 -0.51 9.85
C GLN A 170 16.26 -0.16 9.41
N ALA A 171 17.19 -1.12 9.40
CA ALA A 171 18.55 -0.90 8.89
C ALA A 171 18.59 -0.69 7.37
N GLN A 172 17.55 -1.14 6.66
CA GLN A 172 17.41 -0.99 5.21
C GLN A 172 16.49 0.17 4.80
N LYS A 173 15.94 0.91 5.76
CA LYS A 173 14.96 1.98 5.47
C LYS A 173 15.51 3.02 4.49
N ASP A 174 16.75 3.41 4.63
CA ASP A 174 17.41 4.41 3.79
C ASP A 174 18.13 3.82 2.57
N ASN A 175 18.01 2.52 2.35
CA ASN A 175 18.59 1.81 1.22
C ASN A 175 17.60 1.71 0.05
N ARG A 176 17.67 2.66 -0.90
CA ARG A 176 16.84 2.64 -2.11
C ARG A 176 16.98 1.35 -2.93
N GLY A 177 18.18 0.72 -2.92
CA GLY A 177 18.47 -0.51 -3.66
C GLY A 177 18.01 -1.79 -2.95
N HIS A 178 17.31 -1.70 -1.81
CA HIS A 178 16.88 -2.87 -1.06
C HIS A 178 15.75 -3.64 -1.76
N VAL A 179 14.76 -2.95 -2.30
CA VAL A 179 13.63 -3.50 -3.07
C VAL A 179 13.36 -2.59 -4.27
N ASP A 180 12.96 -3.15 -5.41
CA ASP A 180 12.60 -2.42 -6.62
C ASP A 180 11.09 -2.41 -6.85
N ILE A 181 10.46 -3.56 -6.73
CA ILE A 181 9.02 -3.73 -6.99
C ILE A 181 8.38 -4.55 -5.88
N ILE A 182 7.19 -4.16 -5.47
CA ILE A 182 6.36 -4.93 -4.54
C ILE A 182 5.08 -5.32 -5.27
N ILE A 183 4.75 -6.61 -5.32
CA ILE A 183 3.47 -7.11 -5.84
C ILE A 183 2.61 -7.54 -4.66
N ALA A 184 1.38 -7.02 -4.58
CA ALA A 184 0.52 -7.26 -3.43
C ALA A 184 -0.96 -7.37 -3.81
N LEU A 185 -1.74 -8.11 -3.03
CA LEU A 185 -3.20 -8.19 -3.15
C LEU A 185 -3.85 -6.97 -2.48
N GLY A 186 -4.76 -6.32 -3.19
CA GLY A 186 -5.60 -5.25 -2.65
C GLY A 186 -4.79 -4.16 -1.97
N MET A 187 -5.14 -3.83 -0.74
CA MET A 187 -4.25 -3.06 0.12
C MET A 187 -3.11 -3.98 0.56
N ALA A 188 -1.89 -3.64 0.19
CA ALA A 188 -0.72 -4.28 0.77
C ALA A 188 -0.91 -4.30 2.29
N LYS A 189 -0.87 -5.50 2.91
CA LYS A 189 -1.14 -5.67 4.33
C LYS A 189 -0.36 -4.63 5.12
N GLU A 190 -1.03 -3.97 6.03
CA GLU A 190 -0.46 -2.97 6.92
C GLU A 190 0.81 -3.51 7.58
N GLY A 191 1.79 -2.66 7.82
CA GLY A 191 2.91 -3.02 8.66
C GLY A 191 4.31 -2.92 8.05
N PHE A 192 4.48 -2.32 6.87
CA PHE A 192 5.79 -1.88 6.40
C PHE A 192 5.73 -0.42 5.93
N ASP A 193 6.85 0.29 6.06
CA ASP A 193 7.01 1.68 5.62
C ASP A 193 8.11 1.74 4.56
N TRP A 194 7.71 1.66 3.31
CA TRP A 194 8.61 1.75 2.17
C TRP A 194 8.54 3.15 1.55
N ILE A 195 9.46 4.00 1.93
CA ILE A 195 9.46 5.42 1.53
C ILE A 195 9.81 5.64 0.06
N TRP A 196 10.41 4.65 -0.59
CA TRP A 196 10.93 4.73 -1.95
C TRP A 196 9.87 4.55 -3.04
N CYS A 197 8.62 4.24 -2.71
CA CYS A 197 7.54 4.07 -3.68
C CYS A 197 7.34 5.34 -4.50
N GLU A 198 7.68 5.28 -5.77
CA GLU A 198 7.51 6.35 -6.77
C GLU A 198 6.25 6.15 -7.60
N HIS A 199 5.87 4.91 -7.83
CA HIS A 199 4.73 4.52 -8.65
C HIS A 199 3.84 3.54 -7.89
N ALA A 200 2.57 3.87 -7.70
CA ALA A 200 1.56 2.98 -7.14
C ALA A 200 0.56 2.60 -8.24
N LEU A 201 0.75 1.43 -8.81
CA LEU A 201 -0.13 0.87 -9.85
C LEU A 201 -1.22 0.02 -9.21
N THR A 202 -2.49 0.36 -9.44
CA THR A 202 -3.62 -0.41 -8.91
C THR A 202 -4.57 -0.84 -10.02
N ILE A 203 -4.98 -2.10 -10.00
CA ILE A 203 -5.84 -2.72 -10.99
C ILE A 203 -7.25 -2.88 -10.45
N GLY A 204 -8.24 -2.57 -11.30
CA GLY A 204 -9.65 -2.71 -11.00
C GLY A 204 -10.27 -1.52 -10.31
N TYR A 205 -11.60 -1.58 -10.18
CA TYR A 205 -12.37 -0.52 -9.54
C TYR A 205 -12.18 -0.53 -8.02
N ARG A 206 -11.98 0.65 -7.45
CA ARG A 206 -11.90 0.86 -6.00
C ARG A 206 -13.08 1.71 -5.55
N SER A 207 -13.96 1.13 -4.75
CA SER A 207 -15.13 1.84 -4.22
C SER A 207 -14.84 2.54 -2.87
N SER A 208 -13.78 2.13 -2.19
CA SER A 208 -13.40 2.66 -0.88
C SER A 208 -12.47 3.87 -1.01
N LEU A 209 -12.94 5.04 -0.62
CA LEU A 209 -12.11 6.25 -0.55
C LEU A 209 -10.90 6.05 0.39
N THR A 210 -11.08 5.35 1.50
CA THR A 210 -10.01 5.03 2.45
C THR A 210 -8.91 4.21 1.78
N GLU A 211 -9.28 3.22 0.96
CA GLU A 211 -8.32 2.41 0.21
C GLU A 211 -7.52 3.27 -0.78
N ILE A 212 -8.19 4.15 -1.53
CA ILE A 212 -7.55 5.07 -2.47
C ILE A 212 -6.55 5.98 -1.74
N VAL A 213 -6.96 6.59 -0.64
CA VAL A 213 -6.09 7.46 0.19
C VAL A 213 -4.88 6.69 0.72
N GLN A 214 -5.04 5.45 1.15
CA GLN A 214 -3.93 4.62 1.63
C GLN A 214 -2.95 4.24 0.53
N ILE A 215 -3.44 3.98 -0.70
CA ILE A 215 -2.59 3.71 -1.87
C ILE A 215 -1.79 4.97 -2.24
N ILE A 216 -2.45 6.12 -2.36
CA ILE A 216 -1.80 7.41 -2.62
C ILE A 216 -0.76 7.71 -1.54
N GLY A 217 -1.12 7.52 -0.26
CA GLY A 217 -0.23 7.76 0.87
C GLY A 217 1.06 6.94 0.87
N ARG A 218 1.13 5.83 0.11
CA ARG A 218 2.38 5.08 -0.08
C ARG A 218 3.30 5.75 -1.10
N ALA A 219 2.74 6.29 -2.18
CA ALA A 219 3.52 6.99 -3.19
C ALA A 219 3.95 8.40 -2.76
N THR A 220 3.21 9.02 -1.83
CA THR A 220 3.47 10.39 -1.36
C THR A 220 4.38 10.47 -0.13
N ARG A 221 5.34 9.54 0.01
CA ARG A 221 6.39 9.61 1.03
C ARG A 221 7.56 10.44 0.51
N ASP A 222 8.09 11.34 1.34
CA ASP A 222 9.29 12.11 1.00
C ASP A 222 10.54 11.22 1.14
N ALA A 223 11.36 11.18 0.09
CA ALA A 223 12.61 10.43 0.09
C ALA A 223 13.64 11.07 -0.85
N PRO A 224 14.95 10.97 -0.55
CA PRO A 224 16.00 11.59 -1.37
C PRO A 224 15.97 11.15 -2.84
N GLY A 225 15.94 12.13 -3.75
CA GLY A 225 15.96 11.90 -5.20
C GLY A 225 14.61 11.43 -5.77
N LYS A 226 13.53 11.60 -5.02
CA LYS A 226 12.17 11.34 -5.47
C LYS A 226 11.56 12.65 -5.99
N GLU A 227 11.05 12.63 -7.22
CA GLU A 227 10.45 13.80 -7.90
C GLU A 227 8.94 13.68 -8.01
#